data_1486db92280f5131408dcadbddc35789
#
_entry.id   1486db92280f5131408dcadbddc35789
#
_cell.length_a   1.000
_cell.length_b   1.000
_cell.length_c   1.000
_cell.angle_alpha   90.00
_cell.angle_beta   90.00
_cell.angle_gamma   90.00
#
_symmetry.space_group_name_H-M   'P 1'
#
loop_
_entity.id
_entity.type
_entity.pdbx_description
1 polymer ?
#
loop_
_entity_poly.entity_id
_entity_poly.type
_entity_poly.pdbx_seq_one_letter_code
_entity_poly.pdbx_strand_id
1 'polypeptide(L)'
;MGDLLAGPTDAAAGLAVHGADAVDRSAPASVRDALVGRDVPARLAAGDPGLWGPGVEQEAKARLGWLDTHRRSRELLPQLAELAAELADLDHVVLAGMGGSSLAAETITRTLGRPLTVLDTTDPGQVRAALTDRLERTVVVVASKSGTTVETDSHRRAYWQAFLDAGMTEAEAARHFVVVTDPGSPLEATADEMGVVVLPADPGVGGRYAALTAFGLVPAALAGVEVTELLDDAEALSAALGRDRDNPGLALGAALGAAATTGRDKVALVPDGTGLDGLGDWIEQLVAESTGKAGLGILPVVVESPRAPGATGPDVLTVSHGGALAAGDVPGGGCAPDLAVNGPLGAQFLTWEYATAVAAVVLGVDPFDQPDVAAGKDNTRRILAAGPPAQAPSSAEGAIEVYAPPGAPADLAGALRHLVDGVGDAGYLAVTAYLDRVADADAARLRPLLAEAAGRPVTFGWGPRYLHSTGQYHKGGPPVGSCLQLTGTVDVDLPVPGRPYSFGELQAAQATGDRQALADRGRPVLRLHLTDRSAGLAQLLDAIGRWRA
;
A
#
# COMPACT_ATOMS: atom_id res chain seq x y z
N MET A 1 26.78 -13.63 -15.35
CA MET A 1 25.57 -13.21 -14.65
C MET A 1 25.89 -12.33 -13.42
N GLY A 2 27.14 -11.94 -13.20
CA GLY A 2 27.59 -11.06 -12.12
C GLY A 2 27.82 -9.59 -12.47
N ASP A 3 27.54 -9.16 -13.72
CA ASP A 3 28.00 -7.86 -14.20
C ASP A 3 26.94 -6.74 -14.23
N LEU A 4 25.66 -7.04 -14.05
CA LEU A 4 24.60 -6.02 -14.12
C LEU A 4 24.62 -5.04 -12.93
N LEU A 5 25.07 -5.49 -11.77
CA LEU A 5 25.24 -4.65 -10.58
C LEU A 5 26.68 -4.13 -10.40
N ALA A 6 27.60 -4.44 -11.33
CA ALA A 6 29.00 -4.03 -11.27
C ALA A 6 29.29 -2.62 -11.83
N GLY A 7 28.25 -1.88 -12.22
CA GLY A 7 28.34 -0.50 -12.68
C GLY A 7 28.51 0.51 -11.54
N PRO A 8 28.59 1.81 -11.89
CA PRO A 8 28.60 2.87 -10.89
C PRO A 8 27.40 2.73 -9.93
N THR A 9 27.66 2.95 -8.65
CA THR A 9 26.68 2.91 -7.58
C THR A 9 26.40 4.33 -7.11
N ASP A 10 25.15 4.74 -7.13
CA ASP A 10 24.74 5.97 -6.45
C ASP A 10 24.52 5.65 -4.97
N ALA A 11 25.39 6.17 -4.12
CA ALA A 11 25.35 5.88 -2.69
C ALA A 11 25.53 7.16 -1.86
N ALA A 12 24.76 7.25 -0.78
CA ALA A 12 24.90 8.30 0.23
C ALA A 12 24.37 7.80 1.58
N ALA A 13 25.03 8.17 2.66
CA ALA A 13 24.59 7.92 4.03
C ALA A 13 24.17 6.46 4.32
N GLY A 14 24.90 5.50 3.80
CA GLY A 14 24.62 4.08 4.00
C GLY A 14 23.52 3.49 3.12
N LEU A 15 22.87 4.30 2.27
CA LEU A 15 21.95 3.83 1.25
C LEU A 15 22.63 3.80 -0.12
N ALA A 16 22.42 2.74 -0.87
CA ALA A 16 22.99 2.53 -2.19
C ALA A 16 21.94 2.05 -3.20
N VAL A 17 22.00 2.58 -4.43
CA VAL A 17 21.23 2.13 -5.59
C VAL A 17 22.20 1.61 -6.63
N HIS A 18 22.07 0.33 -6.95
CA HIS A 18 22.90 -0.37 -7.93
C HIS A 18 22.11 -0.62 -9.22
N GLY A 19 22.78 -0.61 -10.36
CA GLY A 19 22.17 -0.95 -11.65
C GLY A 19 21.45 0.19 -12.37
N ALA A 20 21.23 1.34 -11.72
CA ALA A 20 20.45 2.45 -12.27
C ALA A 20 21.00 2.95 -13.62
N ASP A 21 22.31 3.11 -13.77
CA ASP A 21 22.93 3.54 -15.01
C ASP A 21 22.75 2.54 -16.17
N ALA A 22 22.68 1.23 -15.87
CA ALA A 22 22.45 0.22 -16.90
C ALA A 22 21.01 0.30 -17.43
N VAL A 23 20.05 0.53 -16.55
CA VAL A 23 18.63 0.73 -16.91
C VAL A 23 18.47 2.04 -17.69
N ASP A 24 19.05 3.14 -17.23
CA ASP A 24 18.98 4.46 -17.90
C ASP A 24 19.58 4.40 -19.33
N ARG A 25 20.73 3.71 -19.51
CA ARG A 25 21.33 3.50 -20.83
C ARG A 25 20.51 2.59 -21.76
N SER A 26 19.53 1.87 -21.28
CA SER A 26 18.62 1.10 -22.12
C SER A 26 17.58 1.97 -22.84
N ALA A 27 17.38 3.20 -22.38
CA ALA A 27 16.54 4.18 -23.05
C ALA A 27 17.25 4.80 -24.27
N PRO A 28 16.51 5.34 -25.26
CA PRO A 28 17.08 5.99 -26.45
C PRO A 28 18.00 7.19 -26.14
N ALA A 29 17.77 7.85 -25.00
CA ALA A 29 18.59 8.93 -24.46
C ALA A 29 18.58 8.83 -22.94
N SER A 30 19.66 9.26 -22.27
CA SER A 30 19.72 9.26 -20.81
C SER A 30 18.64 10.15 -20.21
N VAL A 31 17.75 9.54 -19.46
CA VAL A 31 16.70 10.22 -18.70
C VAL A 31 17.33 11.01 -17.56
N ARG A 32 18.34 10.44 -16.90
CA ARG A 32 19.10 11.10 -15.84
C ARG A 32 19.74 12.40 -16.31
N ASP A 33 20.43 12.38 -17.46
CA ASP A 33 21.05 13.59 -18.00
C ASP A 33 20.01 14.66 -18.37
N ALA A 34 18.86 14.24 -18.88
CA ALA A 34 17.76 15.15 -19.18
C ALA A 34 17.18 15.79 -17.91
N LEU A 35 17.06 15.05 -16.81
CA LEU A 35 16.59 15.56 -15.51
C LEU A 35 17.62 16.56 -14.92
N VAL A 36 18.91 16.22 -14.95
CA VAL A 36 19.99 17.10 -14.50
C VAL A 36 20.04 18.37 -15.34
N GLY A 37 19.92 18.26 -16.68
CA GLY A 37 19.87 19.42 -17.59
C GLY A 37 18.69 20.36 -17.36
N ARG A 38 17.67 19.93 -16.61
CA ARG A 38 16.50 20.72 -16.16
C ARG A 38 16.60 21.14 -14.68
N ASP A 39 17.73 20.95 -14.04
CA ASP A 39 17.98 21.20 -12.61
C ASP A 39 16.98 20.50 -11.67
N VAL A 40 16.40 19.35 -12.09
CA VAL A 40 15.36 18.65 -11.32
C VAL A 40 15.81 18.30 -9.90
N PRO A 41 17.03 17.78 -9.64
CA PRO A 41 17.47 17.50 -8.28
C PRO A 41 17.46 18.72 -7.37
N ALA A 42 18.07 19.81 -7.80
CA ALA A 42 18.14 21.04 -7.01
C ALA A 42 16.75 21.69 -6.82
N ARG A 43 15.93 21.70 -7.87
CA ARG A 43 14.56 22.24 -7.83
C ARG A 43 13.67 21.44 -6.88
N LEU A 44 13.75 20.09 -6.93
CA LEU A 44 12.96 19.24 -6.03
C LEU A 44 13.40 19.43 -4.57
N ALA A 45 14.69 19.42 -4.31
CA ALA A 45 15.23 19.69 -2.96
C ALA A 45 14.85 21.08 -2.42
N ALA A 46 14.66 22.07 -3.31
CA ALA A 46 14.17 23.40 -2.96
C ALA A 46 12.64 23.48 -2.82
N GLY A 47 11.90 22.38 -3.04
CA GLY A 47 10.44 22.36 -2.96
C GLY A 47 9.74 23.12 -4.09
N ASP A 48 10.30 23.10 -5.32
CA ASP A 48 9.71 23.79 -6.47
C ASP A 48 8.45 23.04 -6.97
N PRO A 49 7.24 23.63 -6.80
CA PRO A 49 5.99 22.99 -7.20
C PRO A 49 5.79 22.95 -8.72
N GLY A 50 6.56 23.72 -9.49
CA GLY A 50 6.47 23.80 -10.95
C GLY A 50 7.09 22.61 -11.71
N LEU A 51 7.65 21.61 -11.01
CA LEU A 51 8.33 20.47 -11.63
C LEU A 51 7.42 19.61 -12.51
N TRP A 52 6.17 19.42 -12.11
CA TRP A 52 5.18 18.55 -12.76
C TRP A 52 4.25 19.29 -13.73
N GLY A 53 4.51 20.57 -13.96
CA GLY A 53 3.76 21.41 -14.88
C GLY A 53 2.68 22.26 -14.21
N PRO A 54 2.12 23.24 -14.95
CA PRO A 54 1.26 24.27 -14.36
C PRO A 54 -0.08 23.73 -13.83
N GLY A 55 -0.57 22.59 -14.33
CA GLY A 55 -1.79 21.96 -13.83
C GLY A 55 -1.65 21.32 -12.44
N VAL A 56 -0.43 21.04 -12.02
CA VAL A 56 -0.11 20.35 -10.75
C VAL A 56 0.40 21.31 -9.67
N GLU A 57 0.84 22.51 -10.07
CA GLU A 57 1.57 23.44 -9.19
C GLU A 57 0.83 23.77 -7.89
N GLN A 58 -0.48 23.93 -7.93
CA GLN A 58 -1.27 24.26 -6.74
C GLN A 58 -1.31 23.10 -5.75
N GLU A 59 -1.52 21.85 -6.22
CA GLU A 59 -1.52 20.66 -5.37
C GLU A 59 -0.11 20.37 -4.86
N ALA A 60 0.90 20.41 -5.73
CA ALA A 60 2.30 20.22 -5.36
C ALA A 60 2.73 21.18 -4.25
N LYS A 61 2.39 22.47 -4.36
CA LYS A 61 2.70 23.48 -3.33
C LYS A 61 2.12 23.12 -1.96
N ALA A 62 0.96 22.45 -1.94
CA ALA A 62 0.30 22.04 -0.71
C ALA A 62 0.83 20.70 -0.17
N ARG A 63 1.66 19.96 -0.93
CA ARG A 63 2.02 18.56 -0.59
C ARG A 63 3.52 18.29 -0.47
N LEU A 64 4.39 19.23 -0.73
CA LEU A 64 5.85 19.05 -0.68
C LEU A 64 6.45 19.04 0.73
N GLY A 65 5.63 19.05 1.78
CA GLY A 65 6.07 18.96 3.15
C GLY A 65 6.86 17.70 3.50
N TRP A 66 6.72 16.61 2.72
CA TRP A 66 7.45 15.37 2.93
C TRP A 66 8.97 15.52 2.77
N LEU A 67 9.44 16.49 2.01
CA LEU A 67 10.87 16.78 1.82
C LEU A 67 11.62 17.10 3.12
N ASP A 68 10.91 17.54 4.15
CA ASP A 68 11.51 18.00 5.42
C ASP A 68 10.93 17.29 6.66
N THR A 69 10.18 16.19 6.49
CA THR A 69 9.56 15.45 7.60
C THR A 69 10.59 14.93 8.60
N HIS A 70 11.76 14.49 8.15
CA HIS A 70 12.86 14.03 9.00
C HIS A 70 13.35 15.06 10.03
N ARG A 71 13.14 16.36 9.77
CA ARG A 71 13.44 17.44 10.71
C ARG A 71 12.21 17.86 11.51
N ARG A 72 11.09 18.14 10.82
CA ARG A 72 9.86 18.63 11.47
C ARG A 72 9.25 17.63 12.42
N SER A 73 9.29 16.36 12.10
CA SER A 73 8.74 15.31 12.98
C SER A 73 9.54 15.11 14.28
N ARG A 74 10.74 15.69 14.41
CA ARG A 74 11.48 15.70 15.68
C ARG A 74 10.75 16.47 16.77
N GLU A 75 9.88 17.43 16.41
CA GLU A 75 9.04 18.16 17.35
C GLU A 75 8.05 17.26 18.08
N LEU A 76 7.71 16.10 17.50
CA LEU A 76 6.84 15.11 18.12
C LEU A 76 7.56 14.24 19.18
N LEU A 77 8.89 14.10 19.11
CA LEU A 77 9.62 13.13 19.94
C LEU A 77 9.40 13.28 21.45
N PRO A 78 9.44 14.50 22.04
CA PRO A 78 9.17 14.67 23.47
C PRO A 78 7.75 14.20 23.85
N GLN A 79 6.75 14.59 23.06
CA GLN A 79 5.35 14.20 23.29
C GLN A 79 5.14 12.70 23.12
N LEU A 80 5.81 12.04 22.15
CA LEU A 80 5.75 10.60 21.96
C LEU A 80 6.36 9.85 23.15
N ALA A 81 7.49 10.32 23.67
CA ALA A 81 8.14 9.71 24.83
C ALA A 81 7.26 9.83 26.09
N GLU A 82 6.63 10.99 26.32
CA GLU A 82 5.70 11.22 27.42
C GLU A 82 4.46 10.31 27.29
N LEU A 83 3.83 10.27 26.11
CA LEU A 83 2.65 9.46 25.84
C LEU A 83 2.95 7.96 25.97
N ALA A 84 4.08 7.48 25.45
CA ALA A 84 4.49 6.09 25.60
C ALA A 84 4.73 5.70 27.07
N ALA A 85 5.25 6.62 27.88
CA ALA A 85 5.44 6.39 29.33
C ALA A 85 4.09 6.39 30.07
N GLU A 86 3.16 7.27 29.71
CA GLU A 86 1.81 7.35 30.30
C GLU A 86 0.98 6.10 30.01
N LEU A 87 1.12 5.53 28.80
CA LEU A 87 0.37 4.37 28.33
C LEU A 87 1.14 3.05 28.48
N ALA A 88 2.22 3.00 29.27
CA ALA A 88 3.11 1.82 29.37
C ALA A 88 2.43 0.53 29.89
N ASP A 89 1.29 0.64 30.56
CA ASP A 89 0.46 -0.49 30.99
C ASP A 89 -0.45 -1.03 29.88
N LEU A 90 -0.63 -0.30 28.77
CA LEU A 90 -1.39 -0.69 27.59
C LEU A 90 -0.42 -1.23 26.52
N ASP A 91 0.00 -2.48 26.67
CA ASP A 91 1.06 -3.09 25.85
C ASP A 91 0.56 -3.77 24.57
N HIS A 92 -0.71 -3.61 24.25
CA HIS A 92 -1.29 -4.05 22.99
C HIS A 92 -1.70 -2.85 22.14
N VAL A 93 -0.93 -2.56 21.12
CA VAL A 93 -1.20 -1.43 20.20
C VAL A 93 -2.01 -1.90 19.00
N VAL A 94 -3.17 -1.29 18.81
CA VAL A 94 -4.02 -1.50 17.63
C VAL A 94 -4.04 -0.22 16.80
N LEU A 95 -3.71 -0.34 15.52
CA LEU A 95 -3.77 0.76 14.56
C LEU A 95 -4.99 0.63 13.67
N ALA A 96 -5.97 1.50 13.84
CA ALA A 96 -7.12 1.65 12.96
C ALA A 96 -6.82 2.75 11.92
N GLY A 97 -6.37 2.35 10.74
CA GLY A 97 -5.95 3.27 9.69
C GLY A 97 -5.89 2.58 8.33
N MET A 98 -6.01 3.37 7.25
CA MET A 98 -6.03 2.86 5.88
C MET A 98 -4.89 3.46 5.05
N GLY A 99 -4.27 2.63 4.19
CA GLY A 99 -3.23 3.07 3.27
C GLY A 99 -2.07 3.81 3.96
N GLY A 100 -1.82 5.06 3.60
CA GLY A 100 -0.74 5.87 4.19
C GLY A 100 -0.87 6.14 5.70
N SER A 101 -2.03 5.83 6.30
CA SER A 101 -2.21 5.89 7.75
C SER A 101 -1.85 4.59 8.47
N SER A 102 -1.45 3.53 7.75
CA SER A 102 -1.14 2.22 8.36
C SER A 102 0.12 1.56 7.80
N LEU A 103 0.35 1.62 6.48
CA LEU A 103 1.39 0.82 5.83
C LEU A 103 2.81 1.12 6.33
N ALA A 104 3.15 2.40 6.52
CA ALA A 104 4.47 2.76 7.01
C ALA A 104 4.70 2.27 8.46
N ALA A 105 3.71 2.43 9.33
CA ALA A 105 3.79 1.94 10.71
C ALA A 105 3.91 0.41 10.77
N GLU A 106 3.16 -0.31 9.92
CA GLU A 106 3.28 -1.77 9.80
C GLU A 106 4.69 -2.17 9.32
N THR A 107 5.23 -1.49 8.31
CA THR A 107 6.61 -1.70 7.82
C THR A 107 7.65 -1.46 8.92
N ILE A 108 7.54 -0.35 9.64
CA ILE A 108 8.47 0.00 10.72
C ILE A 108 8.45 -1.06 11.82
N THR A 109 7.27 -1.42 12.30
CA THR A 109 7.12 -2.36 13.42
C THR A 109 7.51 -3.78 13.04
N ARG A 110 7.17 -4.24 11.83
CA ARG A 110 7.59 -5.56 11.32
C ARG A 110 9.10 -5.65 11.15
N THR A 111 9.71 -4.64 10.53
CA THR A 111 11.16 -4.56 10.34
C THR A 111 11.91 -4.60 11.68
N LEU A 112 11.40 -3.90 12.70
CA LEU A 112 12.05 -3.79 14.02
C LEU A 112 11.54 -4.81 15.03
N GLY A 113 10.75 -5.80 14.59
CA GLY A 113 10.30 -6.92 15.42
C GLY A 113 9.40 -6.49 16.57
N ARG A 114 8.57 -5.46 16.40
CA ARG A 114 7.62 -4.97 17.39
C ARG A 114 6.19 -5.38 17.04
N PRO A 115 5.39 -5.85 18.01
CA PRO A 115 4.01 -6.23 17.74
C PRO A 115 3.14 -5.01 17.49
N LEU A 116 2.38 -5.02 16.38
CA LEU A 116 1.35 -4.05 16.06
C LEU A 116 0.18 -4.77 15.40
N THR A 117 -1.03 -4.63 15.94
CA THR A 117 -2.25 -5.12 15.30
C THR A 117 -2.78 -4.03 14.37
N VAL A 118 -2.73 -4.27 13.06
CA VAL A 118 -3.25 -3.32 12.06
C VAL A 118 -4.64 -3.72 11.62
N LEU A 119 -5.60 -2.80 11.80
CA LEU A 119 -6.97 -2.89 11.30
C LEU A 119 -7.14 -1.98 10.09
N ASP A 120 -6.90 -2.54 8.92
CA ASP A 120 -7.16 -1.94 7.62
C ASP A 120 -8.10 -2.81 6.77
N THR A 121 -9.02 -3.46 7.45
CA THR A 121 -10.02 -4.39 6.95
C THR A 121 -11.42 -3.99 7.41
N THR A 122 -12.43 -4.48 6.71
CA THR A 122 -13.84 -4.45 7.17
C THR A 122 -14.40 -5.88 7.33
N ASP A 123 -13.54 -6.89 7.31
CA ASP A 123 -13.96 -8.26 7.59
C ASP A 123 -14.41 -8.38 9.06
N PRO A 124 -15.67 -8.77 9.34
CA PRO A 124 -16.21 -8.80 10.69
C PRO A 124 -15.54 -9.86 11.57
N GLY A 125 -15.00 -10.93 10.98
CA GLY A 125 -14.25 -11.96 11.70
C GLY A 125 -12.93 -11.42 12.25
N GLN A 126 -12.17 -10.75 11.40
CA GLN A 126 -10.90 -10.15 11.77
C GLN A 126 -11.08 -8.99 12.78
N VAL A 127 -12.08 -8.13 12.57
CA VAL A 127 -12.38 -7.03 13.51
C VAL A 127 -12.77 -7.58 14.87
N ARG A 128 -13.64 -8.60 14.94
CA ARG A 128 -14.07 -9.22 16.19
C ARG A 128 -12.90 -9.89 16.91
N ALA A 129 -12.03 -10.60 16.20
CA ALA A 129 -10.82 -11.19 16.79
C ALA A 129 -9.95 -10.11 17.45
N ALA A 130 -9.74 -8.98 16.80
CA ALA A 130 -8.97 -7.87 17.35
C ALA A 130 -9.65 -7.21 18.56
N LEU A 131 -10.98 -7.05 18.55
CA LEU A 131 -11.74 -6.51 19.68
C LEU A 131 -11.67 -7.38 20.94
N THR A 132 -11.46 -8.68 20.80
CA THR A 132 -11.42 -9.62 21.92
C THR A 132 -9.99 -9.93 22.41
N ASP A 133 -8.96 -9.52 21.63
CA ASP A 133 -7.56 -9.72 22.02
C ASP A 133 -7.12 -8.63 23.01
N ARG A 134 -6.91 -9.01 24.26
CA ARG A 134 -6.33 -8.15 25.32
C ARG A 134 -6.98 -6.77 25.45
N LEU A 135 -8.32 -6.68 25.33
CA LEU A 135 -9.05 -5.41 25.27
C LEU A 135 -8.65 -4.43 26.39
N GLU A 136 -8.55 -4.91 27.65
CA GLU A 136 -8.20 -4.08 28.82
C GLU A 136 -6.75 -3.55 28.80
N ARG A 137 -5.90 -4.10 27.94
CA ARG A 137 -4.50 -3.69 27.76
C ARG A 137 -4.24 -3.05 26.40
N THR A 138 -5.31 -2.72 25.68
CA THR A 138 -5.23 -2.19 24.32
C THR A 138 -5.22 -0.67 24.30
N VAL A 139 -4.30 -0.07 23.57
CA VAL A 139 -4.41 1.30 23.06
C VAL A 139 -4.73 1.29 21.58
N VAL A 140 -5.75 2.05 21.18
CA VAL A 140 -6.22 2.14 19.79
C VAL A 140 -5.75 3.46 19.18
N VAL A 141 -4.82 3.38 18.23
CA VAL A 141 -4.41 4.53 17.42
C VAL A 141 -5.37 4.67 16.26
N VAL A 142 -6.21 5.69 16.29
CA VAL A 142 -7.19 6.01 15.23
C VAL A 142 -6.54 6.99 14.26
N ALA A 143 -6.12 6.51 13.10
CA ALA A 143 -5.33 7.28 12.15
C ALA A 143 -6.10 7.55 10.84
N SER A 144 -6.46 8.81 10.60
CA SER A 144 -7.14 9.24 9.38
C SER A 144 -6.84 10.69 9.04
N LYS A 145 -6.14 10.93 7.92
CA LYS A 145 -5.77 12.28 7.48
C LYS A 145 -7.00 13.17 7.28
N SER A 146 -7.98 12.73 6.49
CA SER A 146 -9.21 13.49 6.21
C SER A 146 -10.20 13.51 7.37
N GLY A 147 -10.04 12.61 8.34
CA GLY A 147 -11.01 12.39 9.40
C GLY A 147 -12.37 11.82 8.97
N THR A 148 -12.50 11.37 7.70
CA THR A 148 -13.78 10.90 7.11
C THR A 148 -13.71 9.47 6.60
N THR A 149 -12.64 8.73 6.88
CA THR A 149 -12.46 7.35 6.44
C THR A 149 -13.45 6.43 7.15
N VAL A 150 -14.35 5.83 6.39
CA VAL A 150 -15.48 5.06 6.93
C VAL A 150 -15.03 3.83 7.72
N GLU A 151 -13.98 3.15 7.27
CA GLU A 151 -13.38 2.00 7.94
C GLU A 151 -12.83 2.40 9.31
N THR A 152 -12.03 3.45 9.34
CA THR A 152 -11.40 3.97 10.57
C THR A 152 -12.44 4.45 11.58
N ASP A 153 -13.50 5.16 11.14
CA ASP A 153 -14.62 5.55 12.04
C ASP A 153 -15.39 4.32 12.55
N SER A 154 -15.57 3.29 11.71
CA SER A 154 -16.24 2.05 12.12
C SER A 154 -15.45 1.30 13.20
N HIS A 155 -14.12 1.20 13.05
CA HIS A 155 -13.23 0.61 14.06
C HIS A 155 -13.24 1.40 15.38
N ARG A 156 -13.12 2.74 15.30
CA ARG A 156 -13.20 3.61 16.47
C ARG A 156 -14.49 3.36 17.26
N ARG A 157 -15.64 3.32 16.57
CA ARG A 157 -16.95 3.07 17.18
C ARG A 157 -17.03 1.70 17.83
N ALA A 158 -16.51 0.67 17.14
CA ALA A 158 -16.52 -0.69 17.65
C ALA A 158 -15.67 -0.82 18.93
N TYR A 159 -14.46 -0.25 18.95
CA TYR A 159 -13.62 -0.25 20.16
C TYR A 159 -14.23 0.58 21.29
N TRP A 160 -14.78 1.76 20.98
CA TRP A 160 -15.44 2.58 22.00
C TRP A 160 -16.57 1.81 22.69
N GLN A 161 -17.44 1.17 21.91
CA GLN A 161 -18.51 0.37 22.46
C GLN A 161 -17.99 -0.84 23.25
N ALA A 162 -16.95 -1.51 22.75
CA ALA A 162 -16.36 -2.66 23.43
C ALA A 162 -15.81 -2.31 24.82
N PHE A 163 -15.15 -1.15 24.97
CA PHE A 163 -14.68 -0.67 26.28
C PHE A 163 -15.84 -0.36 27.23
N LEU A 164 -16.92 0.28 26.73
CA LEU A 164 -18.12 0.54 27.54
C LEU A 164 -18.82 -0.76 27.95
N ASP A 165 -18.93 -1.73 27.04
CA ASP A 165 -19.50 -3.06 27.31
C ASP A 165 -18.66 -3.87 28.32
N ALA A 166 -17.35 -3.63 28.37
CA ALA A 166 -16.46 -4.17 29.40
C ALA A 166 -16.60 -3.47 30.77
N GLY A 167 -17.48 -2.47 30.87
CA GLY A 167 -17.80 -1.76 32.12
C GLY A 167 -16.95 -0.54 32.41
N MET A 168 -16.14 -0.06 31.45
CA MET A 168 -15.39 1.20 31.58
C MET A 168 -16.33 2.40 31.51
N THR A 169 -16.01 3.44 32.25
CA THR A 169 -16.61 4.78 32.05
C THR A 169 -16.06 5.39 30.76
N GLU A 170 -16.74 6.42 30.22
CA GLU A 170 -16.27 7.16 29.05
C GLU A 170 -14.85 7.74 29.26
N ALA A 171 -14.56 8.23 30.46
CA ALA A 171 -13.23 8.76 30.79
C ALA A 171 -12.13 7.67 30.83
N GLU A 172 -12.46 6.47 31.31
CA GLU A 172 -11.55 5.33 31.28
C GLU A 172 -11.35 4.84 29.84
N ALA A 173 -12.44 4.73 29.06
CA ALA A 173 -12.39 4.35 27.65
C ALA A 173 -11.56 5.35 26.82
N ALA A 174 -11.68 6.65 27.08
CA ALA A 174 -10.93 7.70 26.38
C ALA A 174 -9.41 7.53 26.51
N ARG A 175 -8.91 7.03 27.66
CA ARG A 175 -7.48 6.76 27.87
C ARG A 175 -6.94 5.68 26.93
N HIS A 176 -7.79 4.81 26.42
CA HIS A 176 -7.42 3.75 25.48
C HIS A 176 -7.32 4.21 24.02
N PHE A 177 -7.49 5.51 23.74
CA PHE A 177 -7.42 6.04 22.39
C PHE A 177 -6.36 7.10 22.21
N VAL A 178 -5.72 7.06 21.05
CA VAL A 178 -4.87 8.14 20.53
C VAL A 178 -5.32 8.43 19.11
N VAL A 179 -5.56 9.68 18.77
CA VAL A 179 -6.00 10.09 17.42
C VAL A 179 -4.86 10.77 16.67
N VAL A 180 -4.66 10.37 15.41
CA VAL A 180 -3.75 11.02 14.46
C VAL A 180 -4.56 11.51 13.27
N THR A 181 -4.66 12.83 13.10
CA THR A 181 -5.48 13.44 12.04
C THR A 181 -5.00 14.84 11.69
N ASP A 182 -5.41 15.35 10.52
CA ASP A 182 -5.12 16.75 10.17
C ASP A 182 -5.89 17.71 11.09
N PRO A 183 -5.27 18.83 11.47
CA PRO A 183 -5.96 19.90 12.21
C PRO A 183 -7.21 20.39 11.47
N GLY A 184 -8.30 20.60 12.21
CA GLY A 184 -9.60 21.01 11.68
C GLY A 184 -10.40 19.89 11.03
N SER A 185 -9.96 18.63 11.12
CA SER A 185 -10.70 17.49 10.58
C SER A 185 -11.93 17.15 11.42
N PRO A 186 -12.97 16.48 10.85
CA PRO A 186 -14.09 15.97 11.63
C PRO A 186 -13.69 14.97 12.72
N LEU A 187 -12.59 14.25 12.54
CA LEU A 187 -12.08 13.32 13.55
C LEU A 187 -11.47 14.03 14.74
N GLU A 188 -10.80 15.18 14.52
CA GLU A 188 -10.30 16.02 15.64
C GLU A 188 -11.46 16.48 16.52
N ALA A 189 -12.53 17.06 15.93
CA ALA A 189 -13.70 17.45 16.68
C ALA A 189 -14.34 16.28 17.45
N THR A 190 -14.39 15.10 16.85
CA THR A 190 -14.90 13.87 17.52
C THR A 190 -13.97 13.47 18.68
N ALA A 191 -12.66 13.56 18.52
CA ALA A 191 -11.70 13.25 19.58
C ALA A 191 -11.81 14.21 20.76
N ASP A 192 -12.01 15.51 20.50
CA ASP A 192 -12.25 16.53 21.53
C ASP A 192 -13.54 16.22 22.33
N GLU A 193 -14.64 15.84 21.65
CA GLU A 193 -15.88 15.44 22.29
C GLU A 193 -15.70 14.18 23.17
N MET A 194 -14.83 13.25 22.74
CA MET A 194 -14.51 12.02 23.48
C MET A 194 -13.51 12.24 24.61
N GLY A 195 -12.84 13.40 24.68
CA GLY A 195 -11.75 13.66 25.62
C GLY A 195 -10.47 12.85 25.34
N VAL A 196 -10.19 12.54 24.07
CA VAL A 196 -9.09 11.69 23.61
C VAL A 196 -7.88 12.54 23.20
N VAL A 197 -6.67 12.04 23.45
CA VAL A 197 -5.43 12.70 23.01
C VAL A 197 -5.34 12.75 21.48
N VAL A 198 -5.10 13.93 20.92
CA VAL A 198 -4.88 14.16 19.50
C VAL A 198 -3.42 14.53 19.25
N LEU A 199 -2.78 13.82 18.34
CA LEU A 199 -1.48 14.17 17.78
C LEU A 199 -1.72 14.69 16.36
N PRO A 200 -1.46 15.98 16.10
CA PRO A 200 -1.76 16.58 14.82
C PRO A 200 -0.87 15.99 13.72
N ALA A 201 -1.48 15.64 12.61
CA ALA A 201 -0.76 15.30 11.39
C ALA A 201 -0.31 16.56 10.65
N ASP A 202 0.61 16.40 9.71
CA ASP A 202 1.08 17.49 8.85
C ASP A 202 0.17 17.63 7.62
N PRO A 203 -0.60 18.74 7.51
CA PRO A 203 -1.46 18.95 6.35
C PRO A 203 -0.68 19.10 5.03
N GLY A 204 0.60 19.51 5.11
CA GLY A 204 1.49 19.65 3.96
C GLY A 204 2.03 18.33 3.39
N VAL A 205 1.68 17.18 3.99
CA VAL A 205 2.16 15.86 3.55
C VAL A 205 1.00 14.99 3.10
N GLY A 206 1.07 14.45 1.88
CA GLY A 206 0.11 13.47 1.37
C GLY A 206 0.22 12.13 2.12
N GLY A 207 -0.89 11.35 2.22
CA GLY A 207 -0.91 10.10 3.01
C GLY A 207 0.20 9.12 2.63
N ARG A 208 0.41 8.86 1.33
CA ARG A 208 1.44 7.92 0.83
C ARG A 208 2.89 8.40 1.06
N TYR A 209 3.09 9.70 1.32
CA TYR A 209 4.38 10.33 1.66
C TYR A 209 4.53 10.57 3.18
N ALA A 210 3.69 9.94 4.00
CA ALA A 210 3.60 10.25 5.43
C ALA A 210 4.39 9.29 6.33
N ALA A 211 5.33 8.51 5.78
CA ALA A 211 6.05 7.48 6.53
C ALA A 211 6.79 8.05 7.75
N LEU A 212 7.45 9.18 7.61
CA LEU A 212 8.22 9.84 8.66
C LEU A 212 7.42 10.98 9.36
N THR A 213 6.08 10.87 9.38
CA THR A 213 5.19 11.79 10.09
C THR A 213 4.51 11.11 11.28
N ALA A 214 3.60 11.81 11.96
CA ALA A 214 2.80 11.23 13.03
C ALA A 214 2.11 9.92 12.65
N PHE A 215 1.73 9.72 11.36
CA PHE A 215 1.09 8.49 10.89
C PHE A 215 1.98 7.25 11.01
N GLY A 216 3.27 7.37 10.69
CA GLY A 216 4.21 6.26 10.86
C GLY A 216 4.78 6.19 12.28
N LEU A 217 5.11 7.36 12.86
CA LEU A 217 5.89 7.43 14.09
C LEU A 217 5.08 7.16 15.37
N VAL A 218 3.83 7.64 15.46
CA VAL A 218 3.00 7.49 16.68
C VAL A 218 2.72 6.01 16.99
N PRO A 219 2.12 5.22 16.08
CA PRO A 219 1.85 3.82 16.37
C PRO A 219 3.13 3.01 16.56
N ALA A 220 4.23 3.35 15.85
CA ALA A 220 5.51 2.69 16.02
C ALA A 220 6.14 2.97 17.40
N ALA A 221 6.13 4.21 17.86
CA ALA A 221 6.63 4.59 19.18
C ALA A 221 5.84 3.91 20.30
N LEU A 222 4.51 3.90 20.21
CA LEU A 222 3.65 3.20 21.19
C LEU A 222 3.90 1.67 21.18
N ALA A 223 4.25 1.10 20.03
CA ALA A 223 4.68 -0.30 19.92
C ALA A 223 6.12 -0.55 20.43
N GLY A 224 6.79 0.48 20.94
CA GLY A 224 8.12 0.39 21.54
C GLY A 224 9.29 0.49 20.56
N VAL A 225 9.09 1.16 19.40
CA VAL A 225 10.15 1.49 18.45
C VAL A 225 10.84 2.79 18.86
N GLU A 226 12.18 2.81 18.81
CA GLU A 226 12.97 4.04 18.91
C GLU A 226 12.95 4.78 17.56
N VAL A 227 11.98 5.67 17.38
CA VAL A 227 11.71 6.32 16.09
C VAL A 227 12.73 7.40 15.71
N THR A 228 13.58 7.85 16.64
CA THR A 228 14.65 8.83 16.38
C THR A 228 15.62 8.33 15.32
N GLU A 229 15.97 7.04 15.35
CA GLU A 229 16.89 6.44 14.39
C GLU A 229 16.39 6.55 12.95
N LEU A 230 15.07 6.41 12.73
CA LEU A 230 14.46 6.57 11.39
C LEU A 230 14.63 7.99 10.86
N LEU A 231 14.50 8.98 11.73
CA LEU A 231 14.68 10.39 11.38
C LEU A 231 16.15 10.72 11.12
N ASP A 232 17.07 10.12 11.91
CA ASP A 232 18.52 10.28 11.73
C ASP A 232 19.00 9.71 10.40
N ASP A 233 18.52 8.53 10.03
CA ASP A 233 18.81 7.89 8.73
C ASP A 233 18.38 8.79 7.55
N ALA A 234 17.16 9.30 7.61
CA ALA A 234 16.61 10.17 6.57
C ALA A 234 17.33 11.52 6.51
N GLU A 235 17.68 12.10 7.66
CA GLU A 235 18.42 13.37 7.71
C GLU A 235 19.83 13.22 7.13
N ALA A 236 20.53 12.14 7.46
CA ALA A 236 21.85 11.86 6.91
C ALA A 236 21.84 11.78 5.38
N LEU A 237 20.76 11.20 4.80
CA LEU A 237 20.59 11.08 3.35
C LEU A 237 20.18 12.41 2.69
N SER A 238 19.35 13.23 3.35
CA SER A 238 18.67 14.37 2.74
C SER A 238 19.59 15.32 1.97
N ALA A 239 20.82 15.54 2.46
CA ALA A 239 21.80 16.41 1.83
C ALA A 239 22.31 15.90 0.46
N ALA A 240 22.13 14.62 0.15
CA ALA A 240 22.53 14.05 -1.14
C ALA A 240 21.44 14.24 -2.21
N LEU A 241 20.17 14.35 -1.81
CA LEU A 241 19.04 14.34 -2.74
C LEU A 241 18.94 15.60 -3.63
N GLY A 242 19.64 16.68 -3.29
CA GLY A 242 19.75 17.88 -4.15
C GLY A 242 20.90 17.83 -5.16
N ARG A 243 21.71 16.76 -5.21
CA ARG A 243 22.91 16.67 -6.05
C ARG A 243 22.60 16.02 -7.40
N ASP A 244 23.41 16.34 -8.40
CA ASP A 244 23.36 15.71 -9.73
C ASP A 244 24.00 14.32 -9.76
N ARG A 245 24.91 14.04 -8.82
CA ARG A 245 25.64 12.78 -8.66
C ARG A 245 25.59 12.32 -7.20
N ASP A 246 25.87 11.05 -6.99
CA ASP A 246 25.78 10.43 -5.66
C ASP A 246 24.43 10.73 -5.00
N ASN A 247 23.37 10.66 -5.80
CA ASN A 247 21.99 10.91 -5.43
C ASN A 247 21.15 9.65 -5.72
N PRO A 248 20.98 8.78 -4.72
CA PRO A 248 20.27 7.52 -4.92
C PRO A 248 18.79 7.71 -5.31
N GLY A 249 18.12 8.77 -4.82
CA GLY A 249 16.76 9.08 -5.19
C GLY A 249 16.61 9.48 -6.67
N LEU A 250 17.55 10.30 -7.19
CA LEU A 250 17.59 10.65 -8.62
C LEU A 250 17.87 9.42 -9.47
N ALA A 251 18.86 8.61 -9.09
CA ALA A 251 19.26 7.43 -9.83
C ALA A 251 18.11 6.43 -9.95
N LEU A 252 17.45 6.12 -8.83
CA LEU A 252 16.29 5.22 -8.79
C LEU A 252 15.11 5.81 -9.60
N GLY A 253 14.76 7.07 -9.40
CA GLY A 253 13.62 7.71 -10.07
C GLY A 253 13.83 7.83 -11.59
N ALA A 254 15.05 8.17 -12.03
CA ALA A 254 15.40 8.18 -13.45
C ALA A 254 15.29 6.79 -14.08
N ALA A 255 15.79 5.76 -13.39
CA ALA A 255 15.72 4.38 -13.86
C ALA A 255 14.28 3.87 -13.96
N LEU A 256 13.44 4.14 -12.94
CA LEU A 256 12.01 3.80 -12.96
C LEU A 256 11.29 4.49 -14.12
N GLY A 257 11.54 5.79 -14.32
CA GLY A 257 10.95 6.56 -15.42
C GLY A 257 11.46 6.09 -16.79
N ALA A 258 12.76 5.82 -16.94
CA ALA A 258 13.35 5.29 -18.17
C ALA A 258 12.75 3.93 -18.53
N ALA A 259 12.65 3.02 -17.58
CA ALA A 259 12.05 1.71 -17.79
C ALA A 259 10.58 1.81 -18.21
N ALA A 260 9.78 2.61 -17.52
CA ALA A 260 8.36 2.78 -17.82
C ALA A 260 8.13 3.38 -19.22
N THR A 261 8.91 4.39 -19.62
CA THR A 261 8.80 5.03 -20.94
C THR A 261 9.32 4.15 -22.09
N THR A 262 10.07 3.09 -21.78
CA THR A 262 10.54 2.10 -22.77
C THR A 262 9.75 0.79 -22.75
N GLY A 263 8.60 0.75 -22.04
CA GLY A 263 7.67 -0.39 -22.03
C GLY A 263 7.91 -1.40 -20.91
N ARG A 264 8.84 -1.12 -19.97
CA ARG A 264 9.03 -1.90 -18.72
C ARG A 264 8.37 -1.18 -17.56
N ASP A 265 7.05 -1.13 -17.59
CA ASP A 265 6.20 -0.37 -16.66
C ASP A 265 5.69 -1.18 -15.46
N LYS A 266 6.07 -2.47 -15.34
CA LYS A 266 5.82 -3.29 -14.15
C LYS A 266 7.12 -3.41 -13.36
N VAL A 267 7.04 -3.14 -12.06
CA VAL A 267 8.20 -3.19 -11.14
C VAL A 267 7.99 -4.32 -10.15
N ALA A 268 8.70 -5.43 -10.35
CA ALA A 268 8.71 -6.51 -9.38
C ALA A 268 9.56 -6.11 -8.17
N LEU A 269 8.92 -5.97 -7.01
CA LEU A 269 9.55 -5.65 -5.73
C LEU A 269 9.95 -6.94 -5.03
N VAL A 270 11.25 -7.16 -4.91
CA VAL A 270 11.84 -8.41 -4.43
C VAL A 270 12.55 -8.18 -3.10
N PRO A 271 12.09 -8.76 -1.99
CA PRO A 271 12.83 -8.69 -0.74
C PRO A 271 14.14 -9.50 -0.88
N ASP A 272 15.27 -8.92 -0.49
CA ASP A 272 16.57 -9.59 -0.59
C ASP A 272 16.95 -10.42 0.65
N GLY A 273 16.11 -10.40 1.67
CA GLY A 273 16.30 -11.15 2.92
C GLY A 273 17.20 -10.45 3.94
N THR A 274 17.60 -9.21 3.72
CA THR A 274 18.45 -8.45 4.67
C THR A 274 17.63 -7.61 5.68
N GLY A 275 16.39 -8.01 5.96
CA GLY A 275 15.67 -7.63 7.18
C GLY A 275 14.77 -6.40 7.11
N LEU A 276 14.31 -5.98 5.92
CA LEU A 276 13.25 -4.98 5.79
C LEU A 276 11.91 -5.64 5.45
N ASP A 277 11.11 -5.92 6.47
CA ASP A 277 9.81 -6.59 6.32
C ASP A 277 8.69 -5.60 6.01
N GLY A 278 7.86 -5.90 5.00
CA GLY A 278 6.70 -5.07 4.62
C GLY A 278 7.04 -3.83 3.80
N LEU A 279 8.33 -3.56 3.52
CA LEU A 279 8.73 -2.39 2.73
C LEU A 279 8.14 -2.42 1.32
N GLY A 280 8.04 -3.60 0.71
CA GLY A 280 7.41 -3.78 -0.61
C GLY A 280 5.95 -3.30 -0.65
N ASP A 281 5.15 -3.59 0.38
CA ASP A 281 3.74 -3.17 0.46
C ASP A 281 3.59 -1.64 0.56
N TRP A 282 4.52 -0.98 1.29
CA TRP A 282 4.54 0.48 1.37
C TRP A 282 4.98 1.12 0.05
N ILE A 283 6.04 0.59 -0.59
CA ILE A 283 6.49 1.03 -1.92
C ILE A 283 5.36 0.84 -2.94
N GLU A 284 4.62 -0.28 -2.85
CA GLU A 284 3.50 -0.57 -3.73
C GLU A 284 2.46 0.56 -3.69
N GLN A 285 2.05 1.01 -2.51
CA GLN A 285 1.15 2.16 -2.41
C GLN A 285 1.77 3.41 -3.00
N LEU A 286 2.98 3.75 -2.56
CA LEU A 286 3.64 5.00 -2.95
C LEU A 286 3.73 5.13 -4.47
N VAL A 287 4.23 4.11 -5.16
CA VAL A 287 4.45 4.14 -6.61
C VAL A 287 3.13 4.04 -7.38
N ALA A 288 2.26 3.08 -7.03
CA ALA A 288 0.99 2.86 -7.75
C ALA A 288 0.06 4.07 -7.67
N GLU A 289 -0.12 4.62 -6.47
CA GLU A 289 -1.03 5.75 -6.24
C GLU A 289 -0.48 7.07 -6.78
N SER A 290 0.86 7.24 -6.81
CA SER A 290 1.49 8.44 -7.35
C SER A 290 1.56 8.46 -8.87
N THR A 291 1.71 7.31 -9.53
CA THR A 291 1.97 7.26 -10.98
C THR A 291 0.79 6.76 -11.81
N GLY A 292 -0.11 5.95 -11.25
CA GLY A 292 -1.19 5.27 -11.97
C GLY A 292 -2.36 6.17 -12.35
N LYS A 293 -2.18 7.05 -13.36
CA LYS A 293 -3.15 8.09 -13.74
C LYS A 293 -3.14 8.38 -15.23
N ALA A 294 -4.28 8.82 -15.74
CA ALA A 294 -4.42 9.25 -17.14
C ALA A 294 -3.96 8.19 -18.16
N GLY A 295 -4.12 6.91 -17.84
CA GLY A 295 -3.69 5.80 -18.70
C GLY A 295 -2.18 5.53 -18.65
N LEU A 296 -1.45 6.15 -17.75
CA LEU A 296 -0.01 5.97 -17.52
C LEU A 296 0.24 5.41 -16.12
N GLY A 297 1.49 5.01 -15.87
CA GLY A 297 1.96 4.67 -14.52
C GLY A 297 2.93 3.51 -14.48
N ILE A 298 3.43 3.26 -13.28
CA ILE A 298 4.30 2.15 -12.94
C ILE A 298 3.49 1.21 -12.02
N LEU A 299 3.35 -0.06 -12.42
CA LEU A 299 2.71 -1.09 -11.60
C LEU A 299 3.74 -1.77 -10.70
N PRO A 300 3.78 -1.48 -9.40
CA PRO A 300 4.55 -2.30 -8.49
C PRO A 300 3.86 -3.65 -8.27
N VAL A 301 4.66 -4.69 -8.17
CA VAL A 301 4.23 -6.07 -7.96
C VAL A 301 5.07 -6.66 -6.83
N VAL A 302 4.52 -6.77 -5.65
CA VAL A 302 5.22 -7.40 -4.52
C VAL A 302 5.27 -8.90 -4.74
N VAL A 303 6.46 -9.47 -4.69
CA VAL A 303 6.69 -10.90 -4.89
C VAL A 303 7.36 -11.54 -3.67
N GLU A 304 7.14 -12.84 -3.50
CA GLU A 304 7.55 -13.56 -2.28
C GLU A 304 9.06 -13.83 -2.22
N SER A 305 9.70 -13.87 -3.38
CA SER A 305 11.12 -14.20 -3.49
C SER A 305 11.70 -13.80 -4.85
N PRO A 306 13.03 -13.79 -5.00
CA PRO A 306 13.71 -13.47 -6.27
C PRO A 306 13.35 -14.39 -7.44
N ARG A 307 12.83 -15.58 -7.16
CA ARG A 307 12.46 -16.59 -8.17
C ARG A 307 10.97 -16.80 -8.29
N ALA A 308 10.17 -15.93 -7.66
CA ALA A 308 8.72 -16.03 -7.74
C ALA A 308 8.24 -15.84 -9.18
N PRO A 309 7.21 -16.58 -9.61
CA PRO A 309 6.56 -16.34 -10.91
C PRO A 309 6.11 -14.87 -11.04
N GLY A 310 6.33 -14.27 -12.20
CA GLY A 310 6.01 -12.86 -12.47
C GLY A 310 7.05 -11.86 -11.96
N ALA A 311 8.15 -12.31 -11.32
CA ALA A 311 9.25 -11.43 -10.91
C ALA A 311 10.10 -10.93 -12.09
N THR A 312 10.01 -11.58 -13.24
CA THR A 312 10.74 -11.25 -14.47
C THR A 312 9.81 -11.31 -15.67
N GLY A 313 10.12 -10.54 -16.71
CA GLY A 313 9.36 -10.51 -17.95
C GLY A 313 9.87 -9.42 -18.89
N PRO A 314 9.42 -9.38 -20.16
CA PRO A 314 9.87 -8.38 -21.13
C PRO A 314 9.46 -6.96 -20.74
N ASP A 315 8.37 -6.81 -20.00
CA ASP A 315 7.80 -5.55 -19.52
C ASP A 315 7.99 -5.36 -18.00
N VAL A 316 8.83 -6.21 -17.36
CA VAL A 316 9.10 -6.18 -15.92
C VAL A 316 10.50 -5.65 -15.64
N LEU A 317 10.58 -4.67 -14.75
CA LEU A 317 11.82 -4.23 -14.12
C LEU A 317 11.92 -4.91 -12.74
N THR A 318 12.95 -5.72 -12.53
CA THR A 318 13.14 -6.41 -11.25
C THR A 318 13.97 -5.54 -10.31
N VAL A 319 13.39 -5.15 -9.19
CA VAL A 319 14.03 -4.32 -8.17
C VAL A 319 14.11 -5.07 -6.85
N SER A 320 15.31 -5.41 -6.42
CA SER A 320 15.50 -5.92 -5.06
C SER A 320 15.62 -4.77 -4.06
N HIS A 321 15.11 -4.99 -2.87
CA HIS A 321 15.21 -4.04 -1.76
C HIS A 321 15.56 -4.75 -0.45
N GLY A 322 16.31 -4.05 0.40
CA GLY A 322 16.71 -4.60 1.68
C GLY A 322 17.45 -3.60 2.56
N GLY A 323 17.85 -4.08 3.73
CA GLY A 323 18.62 -3.33 4.72
C GLY A 323 20.05 -3.04 4.26
N ALA A 324 20.81 -2.38 5.12
CA ALA A 324 22.21 -2.11 4.88
C ALA A 324 22.98 -3.42 4.72
N LEU A 325 23.82 -3.49 3.69
CA LEU A 325 24.62 -4.67 3.40
C LEU A 325 25.87 -4.72 4.30
N ALA A 326 26.17 -5.91 4.78
CA ALA A 326 27.46 -6.17 5.42
C ALA A 326 28.61 -6.18 4.39
N ALA A 327 29.84 -5.99 4.86
CA ALA A 327 31.01 -6.02 4.00
C ALA A 327 31.16 -7.40 3.33
N GLY A 328 31.15 -7.42 2.00
CA GLY A 328 31.26 -8.64 1.19
C GLY A 328 29.93 -9.24 0.76
N ASP A 329 28.79 -8.71 1.21
CA ASP A 329 27.47 -9.12 0.74
C ASP A 329 27.24 -8.65 -0.70
N VAL A 330 26.42 -9.42 -1.42
CA VAL A 330 26.06 -9.13 -2.81
C VAL A 330 24.70 -8.43 -2.83
N PRO A 331 24.58 -7.26 -3.47
CA PRO A 331 23.29 -6.62 -3.64
C PRO A 331 22.25 -7.57 -4.27
N GLY A 332 21.02 -7.51 -3.77
CA GLY A 332 19.95 -8.35 -4.27
C GLY A 332 19.90 -9.76 -3.70
N GLY A 333 20.59 -10.04 -2.59
CA GLY A 333 20.51 -11.33 -1.90
C GLY A 333 20.93 -12.53 -2.75
N GLY A 334 21.86 -12.31 -3.71
CA GLY A 334 22.32 -13.37 -4.63
C GLY A 334 21.39 -13.64 -5.82
N CYS A 335 20.28 -12.91 -6.00
CA CYS A 335 19.55 -12.83 -7.25
C CYS A 335 20.26 -11.88 -8.24
N ALA A 336 19.79 -11.82 -9.48
CA ALA A 336 20.27 -10.87 -10.47
C ALA A 336 19.16 -9.89 -10.85
N PRO A 337 18.79 -8.95 -9.96
CA PRO A 337 17.80 -7.92 -10.28
C PRO A 337 18.38 -6.92 -11.29
N ASP A 338 17.50 -6.14 -11.92
CA ASP A 338 17.93 -4.99 -12.73
C ASP A 338 18.46 -3.86 -11.84
N LEU A 339 17.80 -3.66 -10.69
CA LEU A 339 18.15 -2.68 -9.67
C LEU A 339 18.22 -3.33 -8.29
N ALA A 340 19.11 -2.82 -7.44
CA ALA A 340 19.11 -3.16 -6.02
C ALA A 340 19.18 -1.89 -5.17
N VAL A 341 18.30 -1.79 -4.16
CA VAL A 341 18.21 -0.64 -3.24
C VAL A 341 18.43 -1.15 -1.82
N ASN A 342 19.59 -0.84 -1.24
CA ASN A 342 20.00 -1.30 0.07
C ASN A 342 20.37 -0.15 0.99
N GLY A 343 19.89 -0.19 2.21
CA GLY A 343 20.20 0.82 3.22
C GLY A 343 19.25 0.83 4.41
N PRO A 344 19.47 1.70 5.39
CA PRO A 344 18.65 1.78 6.59
C PRO A 344 17.22 2.25 6.27
N LEU A 345 16.25 1.85 7.09
CA LEU A 345 14.83 2.01 6.80
C LEU A 345 14.40 3.47 6.64
N GLY A 346 14.87 4.38 7.49
CA GLY A 346 14.53 5.81 7.38
C GLY A 346 15.03 6.43 6.07
N ALA A 347 16.21 6.03 5.62
CA ALA A 347 16.76 6.44 4.32
C ALA A 347 16.00 5.81 3.15
N GLN A 348 15.54 4.55 3.28
CA GLN A 348 14.69 3.90 2.27
C GLN A 348 13.40 4.70 2.04
N PHE A 349 12.69 5.09 3.10
CA PHE A 349 11.46 5.88 2.96
C PHE A 349 11.71 7.14 2.13
N LEU A 350 12.67 7.96 2.52
CA LEU A 350 12.96 9.22 1.83
C LEU A 350 13.47 9.00 0.39
N THR A 351 14.26 7.94 0.14
CA THR A 351 14.74 7.60 -1.21
C THR A 351 13.60 7.26 -2.14
N TRP A 352 12.67 6.39 -1.71
CA TRP A 352 11.56 5.97 -2.54
C TRP A 352 10.54 7.10 -2.77
N GLU A 353 10.29 7.95 -1.76
CA GLU A 353 9.48 9.16 -1.92
C GLU A 353 10.06 10.09 -2.98
N TYR A 354 11.38 10.36 -2.90
CA TYR A 354 12.08 11.19 -3.86
C TYR A 354 12.09 10.56 -5.26
N ALA A 355 12.43 9.27 -5.36
CA ALA A 355 12.45 8.55 -6.63
C ALA A 355 11.07 8.51 -7.32
N THR A 356 10.00 8.33 -6.54
CA THR A 356 8.63 8.35 -7.06
C THR A 356 8.26 9.73 -7.61
N ALA A 357 8.61 10.79 -6.90
CA ALA A 357 8.40 12.16 -7.35
C ALA A 357 9.17 12.47 -8.65
N VAL A 358 10.43 11.99 -8.76
CA VAL A 358 11.27 12.10 -9.98
C VAL A 358 10.67 11.28 -11.13
N ALA A 359 10.25 10.02 -10.89
CA ALA A 359 9.62 9.19 -11.92
C ALA A 359 8.33 9.83 -12.45
N ALA A 360 7.53 10.48 -11.58
CA ALA A 360 6.36 11.25 -11.99
C ALA A 360 6.69 12.44 -12.89
N VAL A 361 7.84 13.12 -12.68
CA VAL A 361 8.33 14.15 -13.61
C VAL A 361 8.62 13.57 -14.99
N VAL A 362 9.20 12.36 -15.06
CA VAL A 362 9.48 11.68 -16.34
C VAL A 362 8.20 11.28 -17.05
N LEU A 363 7.22 10.74 -16.30
CA LEU A 363 5.93 10.32 -16.84
C LEU A 363 4.99 11.49 -17.16
N GLY A 364 5.24 12.69 -16.63
CA GLY A 364 4.38 13.84 -16.79
C GLY A 364 3.03 13.73 -16.07
N VAL A 365 3.01 13.09 -14.89
CA VAL A 365 1.81 12.90 -14.06
C VAL A 365 1.93 13.63 -12.73
N ASP A 366 0.77 13.95 -12.12
CA ASP A 366 0.70 14.51 -10.77
C ASP A 366 0.95 13.41 -9.72
N PRO A 367 2.04 13.44 -8.91
CA PRO A 367 2.28 12.41 -7.90
C PRO A 367 1.45 12.57 -6.62
N PHE A 368 0.67 13.63 -6.48
CA PHE A 368 0.03 14.00 -5.21
C PHE A 368 -1.47 13.78 -5.18
N ASP A 369 -2.17 13.85 -6.31
CA ASP A 369 -3.60 13.60 -6.40
C ASP A 369 -3.96 12.10 -6.53
N GLN A 370 -5.24 11.75 -6.42
CA GLN A 370 -5.80 10.40 -6.63
C GLN A 370 -7.23 10.49 -7.18
N PRO A 371 -7.43 10.90 -8.45
CA PRO A 371 -8.75 11.22 -8.99
C PRO A 371 -9.67 10.00 -9.12
N ASP A 372 -9.11 8.79 -9.30
CA ASP A 372 -9.89 7.59 -9.60
C ASP A 372 -10.41 6.85 -8.35
N VAL A 373 -9.94 7.22 -7.16
CA VAL A 373 -10.40 6.64 -5.89
C VAL A 373 -11.79 7.14 -5.50
N ALA A 374 -12.15 8.37 -5.86
CA ALA A 374 -13.44 8.98 -5.50
C ALA A 374 -14.64 8.18 -6.01
N ALA A 375 -14.60 7.69 -7.26
CA ALA A 375 -15.69 6.92 -7.85
C ALA A 375 -16.05 5.65 -7.05
N GLY A 376 -15.04 4.93 -6.54
CA GLY A 376 -15.25 3.75 -5.69
C GLY A 376 -15.94 4.12 -4.36
N LYS A 377 -15.50 5.22 -3.72
CA LYS A 377 -16.11 5.71 -2.47
C LYS A 377 -17.57 6.14 -2.66
N ASP A 378 -17.88 6.80 -3.77
CA ASP A 378 -19.26 7.22 -4.09
C ASP A 378 -20.16 6.02 -4.37
N ASN A 379 -19.67 5.03 -5.10
CA ASN A 379 -20.37 3.77 -5.32
C ASN A 379 -20.64 3.05 -4.00
N THR A 380 -19.65 2.93 -3.12
CA THR A 380 -19.82 2.31 -1.79
C THR A 380 -20.90 3.02 -0.97
N ARG A 381 -20.87 4.36 -0.90
CA ARG A 381 -21.92 5.13 -0.17
C ARG A 381 -23.31 4.89 -0.74
N ARG A 382 -23.45 4.87 -2.07
CA ARG A 382 -24.73 4.60 -2.74
C ARG A 382 -25.25 3.19 -2.45
N ILE A 383 -24.36 2.19 -2.45
CA ILE A 383 -24.70 0.80 -2.16
C ILE A 383 -25.10 0.61 -0.70
N LEU A 384 -24.40 1.25 0.24
CA LEU A 384 -24.77 1.22 1.65
C LEU A 384 -26.16 1.84 1.90
N ALA A 385 -26.55 2.86 1.13
CA ALA A 385 -27.84 3.50 1.25
C ALA A 385 -29.00 2.71 0.60
N ALA A 386 -28.74 2.01 -0.51
CA ALA A 386 -29.77 1.37 -1.34
C ALA A 386 -29.75 -0.17 -1.30
N GLY A 387 -28.74 -0.77 -0.67
CA GLY A 387 -28.41 -2.19 -0.77
C GLY A 387 -27.64 -2.54 -2.05
N PRO A 388 -26.91 -3.66 -2.05
CA PRO A 388 -26.21 -4.14 -3.25
C PRO A 388 -27.21 -4.59 -4.32
N PRO A 389 -26.93 -4.36 -5.61
CA PRO A 389 -27.78 -4.84 -6.68
C PRO A 389 -27.84 -6.38 -6.65
N ALA A 390 -29.03 -6.93 -6.78
CA ALA A 390 -29.20 -8.38 -6.89
C ALA A 390 -28.54 -8.88 -8.18
N GLN A 391 -27.65 -9.86 -8.04
CA GLN A 391 -27.00 -10.53 -9.16
C GLN A 391 -26.98 -12.03 -8.90
N ALA A 392 -27.55 -12.81 -9.82
CA ALA A 392 -27.44 -14.26 -9.74
C ALA A 392 -26.03 -14.72 -10.20
N PRO A 393 -25.47 -15.78 -9.61
CA PRO A 393 -24.25 -16.39 -10.11
C PRO A 393 -24.47 -16.99 -11.50
N SER A 394 -23.41 -17.01 -12.30
CA SER A 394 -23.38 -17.72 -13.61
C SER A 394 -23.42 -19.23 -13.41
N SER A 395 -22.75 -19.73 -12.36
CA SER A 395 -22.81 -21.11 -11.87
C SER A 395 -22.46 -21.18 -10.38
N ALA A 396 -22.74 -22.32 -9.76
CA ALA A 396 -22.30 -22.67 -8.41
C ALA A 396 -21.67 -24.07 -8.44
N GLU A 397 -20.43 -24.19 -8.00
CA GLU A 397 -19.66 -25.42 -8.01
C GLU A 397 -18.97 -25.65 -6.66
N GLY A 398 -19.41 -26.68 -5.93
CA GLY A 398 -18.91 -26.94 -4.59
C GLY A 398 -19.18 -25.76 -3.65
N ALA A 399 -18.10 -25.19 -3.12
CA ALA A 399 -18.16 -24.04 -2.22
C ALA A 399 -17.92 -22.69 -2.92
N ILE A 400 -18.05 -22.61 -4.25
CA ILE A 400 -17.79 -21.39 -5.02
C ILE A 400 -18.97 -21.04 -5.92
N GLU A 401 -19.45 -19.81 -5.79
CA GLU A 401 -20.33 -19.17 -6.79
C GLU A 401 -19.47 -18.36 -7.77
N VAL A 402 -19.72 -18.58 -9.05
CA VAL A 402 -19.00 -17.93 -10.16
C VAL A 402 -19.86 -16.80 -10.72
N TYR A 403 -19.29 -15.60 -10.81
CA TYR A 403 -19.90 -14.42 -11.45
C TYR A 403 -19.02 -14.00 -12.63
N ALA A 404 -19.20 -14.70 -13.74
CA ALA A 404 -18.39 -14.53 -14.94
C ALA A 404 -18.69 -13.19 -15.64
N PRO A 405 -17.67 -12.52 -16.21
CA PRO A 405 -17.89 -11.36 -17.03
C PRO A 405 -18.61 -11.74 -18.35
N PRO A 406 -19.26 -10.77 -19.04
CA PRO A 406 -19.92 -11.04 -20.30
C PRO A 406 -19.00 -11.72 -21.32
N GLY A 407 -19.47 -12.81 -21.94
CA GLY A 407 -18.72 -13.58 -22.93
C GLY A 407 -17.80 -14.67 -22.40
N ALA A 408 -17.57 -14.74 -21.09
CA ALA A 408 -16.80 -15.82 -20.47
C ALA A 408 -17.67 -17.07 -20.25
N PRO A 409 -17.07 -18.28 -20.21
CA PRO A 409 -17.75 -19.49 -19.75
C PRO A 409 -18.33 -19.32 -18.34
N ALA A 410 -19.45 -20.01 -18.06
CA ALA A 410 -20.13 -19.90 -16.78
C ALA A 410 -19.48 -20.77 -15.68
N ASP A 411 -18.80 -21.85 -16.07
CA ASP A 411 -18.14 -22.78 -15.14
C ASP A 411 -16.84 -22.20 -14.58
N LEU A 412 -16.44 -22.67 -13.39
CA LEU A 412 -15.28 -22.16 -12.67
C LEU A 412 -13.98 -22.27 -13.49
N ALA A 413 -13.72 -23.45 -14.05
CA ALA A 413 -12.47 -23.70 -14.78
C ALA A 413 -12.40 -22.89 -16.08
N GLY A 414 -13.51 -22.82 -16.82
CA GLY A 414 -13.64 -22.04 -18.05
C GLY A 414 -13.51 -20.54 -17.80
N ALA A 415 -14.19 -20.01 -16.76
CA ALA A 415 -14.14 -18.59 -16.40
C ALA A 415 -12.72 -18.16 -15.97
N LEU A 416 -12.03 -18.97 -15.16
CA LEU A 416 -10.65 -18.71 -14.74
C LEU A 416 -9.68 -18.75 -15.93
N ARG A 417 -9.78 -19.75 -16.82
CA ARG A 417 -8.95 -19.83 -18.03
C ARG A 417 -9.19 -18.63 -18.94
N HIS A 418 -10.46 -18.28 -19.17
CA HIS A 418 -10.80 -17.10 -19.98
C HIS A 418 -10.19 -15.81 -19.43
N LEU A 419 -10.19 -15.64 -18.09
CA LEU A 419 -9.56 -14.50 -17.45
C LEU A 419 -8.04 -14.49 -17.64
N VAL A 420 -7.38 -15.62 -17.44
CA VAL A 420 -5.92 -15.77 -17.54
C VAL A 420 -5.45 -15.64 -18.99
N ASP A 421 -6.11 -16.33 -19.93
CA ASP A 421 -5.78 -16.29 -21.37
C ASP A 421 -6.07 -14.92 -21.99
N GLY A 422 -6.98 -14.15 -21.37
CA GLY A 422 -7.32 -12.79 -21.77
C GLY A 422 -6.30 -11.74 -21.37
N VAL A 423 -5.30 -12.08 -20.55
CA VAL A 423 -4.23 -11.15 -20.17
C VAL A 423 -3.28 -10.97 -21.36
N GLY A 424 -3.33 -9.80 -21.99
CA GLY A 424 -2.50 -9.49 -23.16
C GLY A 424 -1.00 -9.40 -22.84
N ASP A 425 -0.19 -9.23 -23.90
CA ASP A 425 1.28 -9.23 -23.80
C ASP A 425 1.86 -8.12 -22.90
N ALA A 426 1.20 -7.00 -22.75
CA ALA A 426 1.55 -5.92 -21.82
C ALA A 426 0.62 -5.91 -20.60
N GLY A 427 -0.18 -6.99 -20.40
CA GLY A 427 -1.20 -7.06 -19.36
C GLY A 427 -0.68 -7.55 -18.01
N TYR A 428 -1.54 -7.43 -17.02
CA TYR A 428 -1.35 -8.01 -15.68
C TYR A 428 -2.69 -8.51 -15.12
N LEU A 429 -2.63 -9.38 -14.14
CA LEU A 429 -3.79 -9.83 -13.38
C LEU A 429 -3.73 -9.25 -11.95
N ALA A 430 -4.83 -8.66 -11.49
CA ALA A 430 -4.99 -8.25 -10.10
C ALA A 430 -5.90 -9.23 -9.36
N VAL A 431 -5.43 -9.82 -8.27
CA VAL A 431 -6.25 -10.59 -7.33
C VAL A 431 -6.62 -9.68 -6.17
N THR A 432 -7.92 -9.50 -5.95
CA THR A 432 -8.45 -8.66 -4.86
C THR A 432 -9.33 -9.50 -3.94
N ALA A 433 -8.92 -9.67 -2.67
CA ALA A 433 -9.57 -10.59 -1.74
C ALA A 433 -10.23 -9.83 -0.58
N TYR A 434 -11.57 -9.75 -0.59
CA TYR A 434 -12.38 -9.25 0.52
C TYR A 434 -12.67 -10.40 1.48
N LEU A 435 -11.67 -10.75 2.26
CA LEU A 435 -11.60 -11.88 3.19
C LEU A 435 -10.82 -11.47 4.44
N ASP A 436 -10.78 -12.35 5.44
CA ASP A 436 -9.95 -12.20 6.64
C ASP A 436 -8.48 -12.49 6.30
N ARG A 437 -7.60 -11.48 6.35
CA ARG A 437 -6.19 -11.66 5.94
C ARG A 437 -5.38 -12.58 6.88
N VAL A 438 -5.91 -12.88 8.06
CA VAL A 438 -5.27 -13.79 9.03
C VAL A 438 -5.83 -15.20 8.90
N ALA A 439 -7.16 -15.34 8.96
CA ALA A 439 -7.83 -16.64 8.87
C ALA A 439 -7.77 -17.24 7.45
N ASP A 440 -7.88 -16.39 6.42
CA ASP A 440 -7.87 -16.78 5.00
C ASP A 440 -6.51 -16.50 4.32
N ALA A 441 -5.41 -16.46 5.09
CA ALA A 441 -4.07 -16.08 4.59
C ALA A 441 -3.60 -16.89 3.37
N ASP A 442 -4.05 -18.13 3.23
CA ASP A 442 -3.77 -18.99 2.07
C ASP A 442 -4.24 -18.38 0.72
N ALA A 443 -5.15 -17.39 0.72
CA ALA A 443 -5.57 -16.69 -0.48
C ALA A 443 -4.40 -16.01 -1.20
N ALA A 444 -3.38 -15.56 -0.48
CA ALA A 444 -2.18 -14.94 -1.07
C ALA A 444 -1.39 -15.91 -1.98
N ARG A 445 -1.54 -17.23 -1.79
CA ARG A 445 -0.93 -18.27 -2.66
C ARG A 445 -1.47 -18.23 -4.09
N LEU A 446 -2.61 -17.57 -4.32
CA LEU A 446 -3.15 -17.40 -5.66
C LEU A 446 -2.23 -16.54 -6.54
N ARG A 447 -1.52 -15.55 -5.96
CA ARG A 447 -0.63 -14.70 -6.72
C ARG A 447 0.42 -15.49 -7.52
N PRO A 448 1.32 -16.28 -6.90
CA PRO A 448 2.34 -17.01 -7.63
C PRO A 448 1.75 -18.10 -8.53
N LEU A 449 0.64 -18.75 -8.15
CA LEU A 449 -0.03 -19.77 -8.98
C LEU A 449 -0.57 -19.17 -10.28
N LEU A 450 -1.25 -18.03 -10.19
CA LEU A 450 -1.81 -17.35 -11.34
C LEU A 450 -0.72 -16.70 -12.19
N ALA A 451 0.35 -16.17 -11.57
CA ALA A 451 1.48 -15.61 -12.30
C ALA A 451 2.22 -16.67 -13.13
N GLU A 452 2.35 -17.88 -12.60
CA GLU A 452 2.90 -19.01 -13.35
C GLU A 452 1.97 -19.45 -14.51
N ALA A 453 0.66 -19.52 -14.24
CA ALA A 453 -0.32 -19.90 -15.25
C ALA A 453 -0.45 -18.86 -16.38
N ALA A 454 -0.44 -17.58 -16.04
CA ALA A 454 -0.56 -16.49 -17.01
C ALA A 454 0.76 -16.18 -17.73
N GLY A 455 1.92 -16.55 -17.17
CA GLY A 455 3.23 -16.07 -17.63
C GLY A 455 3.34 -14.54 -17.56
N ARG A 456 2.61 -13.90 -16.66
CA ARG A 456 2.47 -12.45 -16.54
C ARG A 456 2.56 -12.00 -15.08
N PRO A 457 2.87 -10.72 -14.81
CA PRO A 457 2.79 -10.16 -13.47
C PRO A 457 1.38 -10.28 -12.88
N VAL A 458 1.31 -10.67 -11.62
CA VAL A 458 0.08 -10.76 -10.85
C VAL A 458 0.26 -10.01 -9.54
N THR A 459 -0.63 -9.04 -9.26
CA THR A 459 -0.71 -8.38 -7.95
C THR A 459 -1.70 -9.11 -7.06
N PHE A 460 -1.51 -9.00 -5.75
CA PHE A 460 -2.47 -9.48 -4.75
C PHE A 460 -2.74 -8.39 -3.72
N GLY A 461 -4.01 -8.07 -3.50
CA GLY A 461 -4.42 -7.07 -2.53
C GLY A 461 -5.57 -7.53 -1.65
N TRP A 462 -5.44 -7.36 -0.33
CA TRP A 462 -6.55 -7.55 0.61
C TRP A 462 -7.54 -6.39 0.48
N GLY A 463 -8.81 -6.68 0.38
CA GLY A 463 -9.87 -5.68 0.37
C GLY A 463 -10.46 -5.44 1.78
N PRO A 464 -10.67 -4.18 2.21
CA PRO A 464 -10.56 -2.95 1.42
C PRO A 464 -9.16 -2.28 1.40
N ARG A 465 -8.13 -2.84 2.06
CA ARG A 465 -6.78 -2.26 2.15
C ARG A 465 -6.28 -1.73 0.80
N TYR A 466 -6.35 -2.55 -0.27
CA TYR A 466 -5.83 -2.17 -1.59
C TYR A 466 -6.59 -1.01 -2.24
N LEU A 467 -7.83 -0.72 -1.85
CA LEU A 467 -8.55 0.45 -2.34
C LEU A 467 -7.85 1.77 -2.00
N HIS A 468 -7.07 1.75 -0.92
CA HIS A 468 -6.27 2.86 -0.41
C HIS A 468 -4.79 2.74 -0.79
N SER A 469 -4.44 1.91 -1.77
CA SER A 469 -3.08 1.74 -2.31
C SER A 469 -3.11 1.58 -3.83
N THR A 470 -3.08 0.36 -4.35
CA THR A 470 -3.07 0.06 -5.80
C THR A 470 -4.39 0.36 -6.51
N GLY A 471 -5.47 0.59 -5.76
CA GLY A 471 -6.79 0.88 -6.32
C GLY A 471 -6.81 2.08 -7.29
N GLN A 472 -5.96 3.08 -7.08
CA GLN A 472 -5.77 4.19 -8.01
C GLN A 472 -5.22 3.68 -9.36
N TYR A 473 -4.15 2.86 -9.34
CA TYR A 473 -3.53 2.32 -10.55
C TYR A 473 -4.48 1.42 -11.34
N HIS A 474 -5.19 0.50 -10.68
CA HIS A 474 -6.10 -0.42 -11.36
C HIS A 474 -7.22 0.30 -12.13
N LYS A 475 -7.56 1.50 -11.72
CA LYS A 475 -8.60 2.33 -12.32
C LYS A 475 -8.05 3.39 -13.28
N GLY A 476 -6.98 4.08 -12.89
CA GLY A 476 -6.45 5.24 -13.60
C GLY A 476 -5.22 4.95 -14.46
N GLY A 477 -4.53 3.84 -14.22
CA GLY A 477 -3.36 3.40 -14.98
C GLY A 477 -3.70 2.84 -16.37
N PRO A 478 -2.71 2.28 -17.10
CA PRO A 478 -2.91 1.68 -18.42
C PRO A 478 -4.08 0.69 -18.45
N PRO A 479 -4.93 0.67 -19.50
CA PRO A 479 -6.13 -0.16 -19.57
C PRO A 479 -5.83 -1.63 -19.94
N VAL A 480 -4.84 -2.23 -19.30
CA VAL A 480 -4.32 -3.57 -19.60
C VAL A 480 -4.49 -4.58 -18.46
N GLY A 481 -5.14 -4.18 -17.36
CA GLY A 481 -5.38 -5.03 -16.21
C GLY A 481 -6.66 -5.83 -16.30
N SER A 482 -6.61 -7.10 -15.87
CA SER A 482 -7.77 -7.95 -15.58
C SER A 482 -7.85 -8.20 -14.08
N CYS A 483 -9.03 -8.46 -13.53
CA CYS A 483 -9.23 -8.60 -12.08
C CYS A 483 -9.92 -9.92 -11.73
N LEU A 484 -9.36 -10.64 -10.76
CA LEU A 484 -10.01 -11.72 -10.02
C LEU A 484 -10.42 -11.18 -8.65
N GLN A 485 -11.71 -10.98 -8.42
CA GLN A 485 -12.24 -10.54 -7.14
C GLN A 485 -12.75 -11.73 -6.33
N LEU A 486 -12.24 -11.91 -5.12
CA LEU A 486 -12.71 -12.88 -4.15
C LEU A 486 -13.56 -12.20 -3.10
N THR A 487 -14.69 -12.81 -2.77
CA THR A 487 -15.56 -12.45 -1.64
C THR A 487 -15.96 -13.72 -0.90
N GLY A 488 -16.36 -13.64 0.35
CA GLY A 488 -16.76 -14.83 1.11
C GLY A 488 -17.98 -14.57 1.98
N THR A 489 -18.73 -15.63 2.28
CA THR A 489 -19.83 -15.58 3.24
C THR A 489 -19.32 -15.12 4.60
N VAL A 490 -20.11 -14.30 5.27
CA VAL A 490 -19.89 -13.86 6.64
C VAL A 490 -20.78 -14.69 7.54
N ASP A 491 -20.21 -15.61 8.31
CA ASP A 491 -20.98 -16.51 9.19
C ASP A 491 -21.60 -15.77 10.37
N VAL A 492 -20.84 -14.88 10.98
CA VAL A 492 -21.26 -14.04 12.10
C VAL A 492 -20.85 -12.61 11.83
N ASP A 493 -21.82 -11.76 11.58
CA ASP A 493 -21.59 -10.35 11.29
C ASP A 493 -21.38 -9.53 12.59
N LEU A 494 -20.89 -8.31 12.44
CA LEU A 494 -20.60 -7.37 13.52
C LEU A 494 -21.25 -6.02 13.20
N PRO A 495 -22.26 -5.56 13.98
CA PRO A 495 -22.85 -4.24 13.80
C PRO A 495 -21.80 -3.13 14.02
N VAL A 496 -21.92 -2.04 13.25
CA VAL A 496 -21.14 -0.82 13.51
C VAL A 496 -21.96 0.09 14.45
N PRO A 497 -21.51 0.33 15.70
CA PRO A 497 -22.26 1.13 16.66
C PRO A 497 -22.62 2.52 16.14
N GLY A 498 -23.93 2.88 16.22
CA GLY A 498 -24.43 4.17 15.75
C GLY A 498 -24.45 4.34 14.22
N ARG A 499 -24.32 3.25 13.46
CA ARG A 499 -24.47 3.24 12.00
C ARG A 499 -25.60 2.27 11.59
N PRO A 500 -26.26 2.51 10.44
CA PRO A 500 -27.33 1.64 9.95
C PRO A 500 -26.81 0.42 9.16
N TYR A 501 -25.53 0.07 9.31
CA TYR A 501 -24.88 -1.04 8.62
C TYR A 501 -23.93 -1.80 9.55
N SER A 502 -23.63 -3.01 9.18
CA SER A 502 -22.63 -3.88 9.80
C SER A 502 -21.28 -3.81 9.05
N PHE A 503 -20.23 -4.41 9.62
CA PHE A 503 -18.95 -4.58 8.95
C PHE A 503 -19.05 -5.45 7.69
N GLY A 504 -19.85 -6.53 7.74
CA GLY A 504 -20.10 -7.39 6.58
C GLY A 504 -20.82 -6.66 5.45
N GLU A 505 -21.84 -5.84 5.77
CA GLU A 505 -22.52 -4.99 4.78
C GLU A 505 -21.57 -3.94 4.20
N LEU A 506 -20.70 -3.35 5.01
CA LEU A 506 -19.69 -2.39 4.55
C LEU A 506 -18.70 -3.07 3.60
N GLN A 507 -18.17 -4.25 3.96
CA GLN A 507 -17.25 -5.01 3.11
C GLN A 507 -17.91 -5.39 1.77
N ALA A 508 -19.14 -5.88 1.81
CA ALA A 508 -19.89 -6.24 0.60
C ALA A 508 -20.15 -5.01 -0.31
N ALA A 509 -20.46 -3.86 0.29
CA ALA A 509 -20.65 -2.61 -0.45
C ALA A 509 -19.35 -2.11 -1.09
N GLN A 510 -18.22 -2.24 -0.40
CA GLN A 510 -16.89 -1.89 -0.93
C GLN A 510 -16.50 -2.80 -2.10
N ALA A 511 -16.63 -4.12 -1.94
CA ALA A 511 -16.35 -5.09 -3.00
C ALA A 511 -17.21 -4.83 -4.24
N THR A 512 -18.52 -4.57 -4.05
CA THR A 512 -19.44 -4.29 -5.15
C THR A 512 -19.15 -2.96 -5.82
N GLY A 513 -18.89 -1.91 -5.04
CA GLY A 513 -18.60 -0.57 -5.56
C GLY A 513 -17.30 -0.52 -6.35
N ASP A 514 -16.29 -1.24 -5.90
CA ASP A 514 -15.01 -1.35 -6.61
C ASP A 514 -15.15 -2.13 -7.92
N ARG A 515 -15.84 -3.27 -7.90
CA ARG A 515 -16.12 -4.06 -9.09
C ARG A 515 -16.86 -3.22 -10.15
N GLN A 516 -17.84 -2.43 -9.76
CA GLN A 516 -18.53 -1.51 -10.66
C GLN A 516 -17.57 -0.48 -11.25
N ALA A 517 -16.74 0.14 -10.40
CA ALA A 517 -15.79 1.16 -10.86
C ALA A 517 -14.75 0.61 -11.86
N LEU A 518 -14.33 -0.66 -11.72
CA LEU A 518 -13.47 -1.35 -12.66
C LEU A 518 -14.21 -1.67 -13.96
N ALA A 519 -15.42 -2.23 -13.88
CA ALA A 519 -16.24 -2.58 -15.04
C ALA A 519 -16.61 -1.34 -15.88
N ASP A 520 -16.97 -0.21 -15.25
CA ASP A 520 -17.27 1.06 -15.91
C ASP A 520 -16.06 1.61 -16.71
N ARG A 521 -14.84 1.19 -16.35
CA ARG A 521 -13.60 1.50 -17.06
C ARG A 521 -13.18 0.42 -18.06
N GLY A 522 -14.05 -0.55 -18.34
CA GLY A 522 -13.78 -1.63 -19.27
C GLY A 522 -12.75 -2.66 -18.78
N ARG A 523 -12.48 -2.73 -17.49
CA ARG A 523 -11.61 -3.76 -16.92
C ARG A 523 -12.38 -5.07 -16.79
N PRO A 524 -11.91 -6.20 -17.33
CA PRO A 524 -12.54 -7.50 -17.09
C PRO A 524 -12.46 -7.87 -15.60
N VAL A 525 -13.59 -8.24 -15.01
CA VAL A 525 -13.65 -8.69 -13.61
C VAL A 525 -14.39 -10.01 -13.53
N LEU A 526 -13.68 -11.04 -13.07
CA LEU A 526 -14.26 -12.30 -12.62
C LEU A 526 -14.43 -12.22 -11.10
N ARG A 527 -15.67 -12.35 -10.59
CA ARG A 527 -15.91 -12.48 -9.16
C ARG A 527 -16.18 -13.92 -8.79
N LEU A 528 -15.48 -14.42 -7.79
CA LEU A 528 -15.76 -15.68 -7.12
C LEU A 528 -16.21 -15.39 -5.68
N HIS A 529 -17.35 -15.98 -5.30
CA HIS A 529 -17.85 -15.88 -3.94
C HIS A 529 -17.73 -17.24 -3.26
N LEU A 530 -17.00 -17.28 -2.15
CA LEU A 530 -16.78 -18.48 -1.35
C LEU A 530 -17.94 -18.63 -0.37
N THR A 531 -18.85 -19.60 -0.62
CA THR A 531 -19.99 -19.90 0.26
C THR A 531 -19.56 -20.59 1.56
N ASP A 532 -18.44 -21.30 1.52
CA ASP A 532 -17.62 -21.72 2.64
C ASP A 532 -16.20 -21.27 2.31
N ARG A 533 -15.62 -20.38 3.12
CA ARG A 533 -14.33 -19.73 2.83
C ARG A 533 -13.18 -20.73 2.74
N SER A 534 -13.09 -21.62 3.72
CA SER A 534 -12.00 -22.62 3.78
C SER A 534 -12.10 -23.65 2.66
N ALA A 535 -13.28 -24.25 2.46
CA ALA A 535 -13.50 -25.23 1.40
C ALA A 535 -13.38 -24.60 0.02
N GLY A 536 -13.94 -23.41 -0.19
CA GLY A 536 -13.88 -22.70 -1.47
C GLY A 536 -12.46 -22.28 -1.83
N LEU A 537 -11.68 -21.81 -0.87
CA LEU A 537 -10.28 -21.45 -1.08
C LEU A 537 -9.44 -22.69 -1.43
N ALA A 538 -9.62 -23.78 -0.71
CA ALA A 538 -8.95 -25.04 -1.02
C ALA A 538 -9.31 -25.55 -2.43
N GLN A 539 -10.61 -25.49 -2.79
CA GLN A 539 -11.11 -25.86 -4.12
C GLN A 539 -10.48 -24.98 -5.22
N LEU A 540 -10.39 -23.67 -5.00
CA LEU A 540 -9.81 -22.72 -5.96
C LEU A 540 -8.31 -22.96 -6.17
N LEU A 541 -7.56 -23.12 -5.09
CA LEU A 541 -6.12 -23.43 -5.14
C LEU A 541 -5.85 -24.74 -5.87
N ASP A 542 -6.65 -25.78 -5.63
CA ASP A 542 -6.56 -27.08 -6.31
C ASP A 542 -6.93 -26.96 -7.81
N ALA A 543 -7.97 -26.21 -8.15
CA ALA A 543 -8.38 -25.98 -9.54
C ALA A 543 -7.27 -25.35 -10.38
N ILE A 544 -6.59 -24.31 -9.84
CA ILE A 544 -5.48 -23.64 -10.51
C ILE A 544 -4.22 -24.52 -10.50
N GLY A 545 -3.96 -25.21 -9.39
CA GLY A 545 -2.80 -26.10 -9.25
C GLY A 545 -2.77 -27.24 -10.29
N ARG A 546 -3.95 -27.72 -10.73
CA ARG A 546 -4.06 -28.75 -11.78
C ARG A 546 -3.67 -28.27 -13.18
N TRP A 547 -3.54 -26.98 -13.42
CA TRP A 547 -3.07 -26.49 -14.72
C TRP A 547 -1.59 -26.77 -14.96
N ARG A 548 -0.85 -27.18 -13.91
CA ARG A 548 0.55 -27.58 -13.96
C ARG A 548 0.79 -29.05 -14.34
N ALA A 549 -0.25 -29.88 -14.24
CA ALA A 549 -0.18 -31.31 -14.56
C ALA A 549 -0.60 -31.60 -16.02
#